data_1caa7ea21b01a358bce1ea215946fffc
#
_entry.id   1caa7ea21b01a358bce1ea215946fffc
#
_cell.length_a   1.000
_cell.length_b   1.000
_cell.length_c   1.000
_cell.angle_alpha   90.00
_cell.angle_beta   90.00
_cell.angle_gamma   90.00
#
_symmetry.space_group_name_H-M   'P 1'
#
loop_
_entity.id
_entity.type
_entity.pdbx_description
1 polymer ?
#
loop_
_entity_poly.entity_id
_entity_poly.type
_entity_poly.pdbx_seq_one_letter_code
_entity_poly.pdbx_strand_id
1 'polypeptide(L)'
;MVWSVQPEAVLASAAAESAISAETEAAAAGAAPALVSTTPMGGDPDSAMFSAALNACGASYLGVVAEHASQRGLFAGAQGLASGVYVTTEAARAAASALQG
;
A
#
# COMPACT_ATOMS: atom_id res chain seq x y z
N MET A 1 29.98 6.00 16.91
CA MET A 1 28.83 5.41 16.22
C MET A 1 28.81 5.90 14.78
N VAL A 2 28.66 5.01 13.82
CA VAL A 2 28.58 5.35 12.41
C VAL A 2 27.13 5.16 11.95
N TRP A 3 26.59 6.20 11.33
CA TRP A 3 25.28 6.15 10.70
C TRP A 3 25.48 5.96 9.20
N SER A 4 24.81 4.95 8.65
CA SER A 4 24.85 4.68 7.21
C SER A 4 23.49 4.34 6.69
N VAL A 5 23.22 4.74 5.46
CA VAL A 5 22.01 4.40 4.71
C VAL A 5 22.44 3.74 3.40
N GLN A 6 21.73 2.68 3.04
CA GLN A 6 21.91 2.02 1.75
C GLN A 6 20.74 2.42 0.84
N PRO A 7 20.94 3.41 -0.06
CA PRO A 7 19.85 3.90 -0.91
C PRO A 7 19.21 2.79 -1.75
N GLU A 8 20.00 1.83 -2.21
CA GLU A 8 19.51 0.69 -2.98
C GLU A 8 18.56 -0.20 -2.15
N ALA A 9 18.84 -0.36 -0.86
CA ALA A 9 17.98 -1.13 0.05
C ALA A 9 16.65 -0.40 0.29
N VAL A 10 16.69 0.92 0.42
CA VAL A 10 15.48 1.76 0.53
C VAL A 10 14.65 1.66 -0.74
N LEU A 11 15.29 1.71 -1.90
CA LEU A 11 14.62 1.57 -3.19
C LEU A 11 14.02 0.17 -3.37
N ALA A 12 14.72 -0.87 -2.95
CA ALA A 12 14.20 -2.24 -2.96
C ALA A 12 12.97 -2.39 -2.05
N SER A 13 12.98 -1.74 -0.88
CA SER A 13 11.82 -1.68 0.02
C SER A 13 10.64 -0.97 -0.63
N ALA A 14 10.88 0.12 -1.35
CA ALA A 14 9.84 0.82 -2.10
C ALA A 14 9.20 -0.08 -3.16
N ALA A 15 10.00 -0.84 -3.90
CA ALA A 15 9.51 -1.79 -4.88
C ALA A 15 8.68 -2.91 -4.24
N ALA A 16 9.11 -3.44 -3.09
CA ALA A 16 8.37 -4.45 -2.33
C ALA A 16 7.02 -3.90 -1.85
N GLU A 17 6.99 -2.67 -1.33
CA GLU A 17 5.74 -2.03 -0.90
C GLU A 17 4.76 -1.82 -2.06
N SER A 18 5.25 -1.42 -3.23
CA SER A 18 4.42 -1.28 -4.43
C SER A 18 3.85 -2.63 -4.86
N ALA A 19 4.65 -3.69 -4.83
CA ALA A 19 4.19 -5.04 -5.18
C ALA A 19 3.11 -5.53 -4.20
N ILE A 20 3.29 -5.32 -2.89
CA ILE A 20 2.30 -5.71 -1.88
C ILE A 20 1.00 -4.92 -2.07
N SER A 21 1.09 -3.63 -2.39
CA SER A 21 -0.08 -2.81 -2.69
C SER A 21 -0.87 -3.39 -3.87
N ALA A 22 -0.19 -3.72 -4.97
CA ALA A 22 -0.81 -4.30 -6.15
C ALA A 22 -1.43 -5.68 -5.87
N GLU A 23 -0.75 -6.53 -5.10
CA GLU A 23 -1.28 -7.84 -4.69
C GLU A 23 -2.53 -7.70 -3.83
N THR A 24 -2.53 -6.74 -2.91
CA THR A 24 -3.68 -6.45 -2.03
C THR A 24 -4.89 -6.00 -2.86
N GLU A 25 -4.67 -5.11 -3.82
CA GLU A 25 -5.74 -4.65 -4.72
C GLU A 25 -6.29 -5.79 -5.59
N ALA A 26 -5.41 -6.63 -6.13
CA ALA A 26 -5.81 -7.78 -6.94
C ALA A 26 -6.63 -8.79 -6.12
N ALA A 27 -6.20 -9.08 -4.88
CA ALA A 27 -6.93 -9.97 -3.98
C ALA A 27 -8.32 -9.41 -3.63
N ALA A 28 -8.40 -8.11 -3.35
CA ALA A 28 -9.67 -7.44 -3.07
C ALA A 28 -10.60 -7.48 -4.29
N ALA A 29 -10.08 -7.22 -5.48
CA ALA A 29 -10.85 -7.29 -6.73
C ALA A 29 -11.40 -8.70 -6.97
N GLY A 30 -10.60 -9.73 -6.71
CA GLY A 30 -11.03 -11.11 -6.83
C GLY A 30 -12.10 -11.52 -5.82
N ALA A 31 -12.06 -10.97 -4.61
CA ALA A 31 -13.02 -11.25 -3.54
C ALA A 31 -14.29 -10.38 -3.62
N ALA A 32 -14.25 -9.26 -4.32
CA ALA A 32 -15.33 -8.26 -4.33
C ALA A 32 -16.70 -8.85 -4.68
N PRO A 33 -16.88 -9.68 -5.72
CA PRO A 33 -18.19 -10.25 -6.02
C PRO A 33 -18.78 -11.05 -4.86
N ALA A 34 -17.97 -11.86 -4.18
CA ALA A 34 -18.42 -12.66 -3.04
C ALA A 34 -18.79 -11.80 -1.84
N LEU A 35 -18.09 -10.68 -1.65
CA LEU A 35 -18.28 -9.81 -0.49
C LEU A 35 -19.51 -8.92 -0.57
N VAL A 36 -19.99 -8.58 -1.78
CA VAL A 36 -21.07 -7.59 -1.96
C VAL A 36 -22.30 -8.14 -2.65
N SER A 37 -22.36 -9.44 -2.93
CA SER A 37 -23.49 -10.04 -3.65
C SER A 37 -24.07 -11.26 -2.97
N THR A 38 -24.08 -11.29 -1.64
CA THR A 38 -24.78 -12.34 -0.90
C THR A 38 -26.27 -12.23 -1.13
N THR A 39 -26.93 -13.37 -1.30
CA THR A 39 -28.37 -13.44 -1.50
C THR A 39 -29.06 -13.91 -0.23
N PRO A 40 -30.34 -13.49 0.01
CA PRO A 40 -31.08 -13.97 1.17
C PRO A 40 -31.24 -15.49 1.15
N MET A 41 -31.14 -16.12 2.32
CA MET A 41 -31.33 -17.56 2.48
C MET A 41 -32.81 -17.95 2.47
N GLY A 42 -33.72 -17.01 2.68
CA GLY A 42 -35.15 -17.21 2.67
C GLY A 42 -35.88 -16.02 2.08
N GLY A 43 -37.19 -16.18 1.88
CA GLY A 43 -38.06 -15.14 1.31
C GLY A 43 -38.64 -14.17 2.34
N ASP A 44 -38.20 -14.23 3.60
CA ASP A 44 -38.66 -13.37 4.69
C ASP A 44 -37.88 -12.07 4.76
N PRO A 45 -38.45 -11.00 5.36
CA PRO A 45 -37.80 -9.71 5.49
C PRO A 45 -36.48 -9.75 6.29
N ASP A 46 -36.41 -10.59 7.33
CA ASP A 46 -35.22 -10.70 8.16
C ASP A 46 -34.02 -11.26 7.37
N SER A 47 -34.25 -12.26 6.54
CA SER A 47 -33.23 -12.80 5.64
C SER A 47 -32.72 -11.74 4.66
N ALA A 48 -33.63 -10.93 4.11
CA ALA A 48 -33.27 -9.84 3.21
C ALA A 48 -32.43 -8.77 3.92
N MET A 49 -32.81 -8.40 5.16
CA MET A 49 -32.07 -7.43 5.95
C MET A 49 -30.67 -7.94 6.34
N PHE A 50 -30.56 -9.20 6.69
CA PHE A 50 -29.28 -9.81 7.03
C PHE A 50 -28.33 -9.82 5.80
N SER A 51 -28.84 -10.23 4.65
CA SER A 51 -28.07 -10.21 3.40
C SER A 51 -27.61 -8.79 3.03
N ALA A 52 -28.50 -7.80 3.15
CA ALA A 52 -28.15 -6.39 2.91
C ALA A 52 -27.06 -5.89 3.88
N ALA A 53 -27.13 -6.26 5.16
CA ALA A 53 -26.12 -5.90 6.15
C ALA A 53 -24.78 -6.53 5.84
N LEU A 54 -24.75 -7.80 5.43
CA LEU A 54 -23.50 -8.45 5.02
C LEU A 54 -22.88 -7.77 3.79
N ASN A 55 -23.69 -7.43 2.80
CA ASN A 55 -23.21 -6.75 1.61
C ASN A 55 -22.65 -5.35 1.94
N ALA A 56 -23.30 -4.64 2.86
CA ALA A 56 -22.81 -3.35 3.34
C ALA A 56 -21.46 -3.48 4.07
N CYS A 57 -21.32 -4.50 4.92
CA CYS A 57 -20.04 -4.79 5.58
C CYS A 57 -18.95 -5.14 4.56
N GLY A 58 -19.28 -5.93 3.54
CA GLY A 58 -18.36 -6.27 2.47
C GLY A 58 -17.88 -5.04 1.70
N ALA A 59 -18.79 -4.13 1.38
CA ALA A 59 -18.46 -2.87 0.72
C ALA A 59 -17.56 -2.00 1.58
N SER A 60 -17.84 -1.89 2.88
CA SER A 60 -16.99 -1.15 3.83
C SER A 60 -15.60 -1.75 3.94
N TYR A 61 -15.49 -3.07 3.99
CA TYR A 61 -14.21 -3.77 4.00
C TYR A 61 -13.39 -3.45 2.74
N LEU A 62 -14.01 -3.53 1.57
CA LEU A 62 -13.34 -3.20 0.31
C LEU A 62 -12.84 -1.75 0.27
N GLY A 63 -13.63 -0.82 0.83
CA GLY A 63 -13.22 0.58 0.96
C GLY A 63 -11.98 0.75 1.83
N VAL A 64 -11.93 0.07 2.96
CA VAL A 64 -10.76 0.10 3.87
C VAL A 64 -9.52 -0.51 3.19
N VAL A 65 -9.70 -1.62 2.48
CA VAL A 65 -8.58 -2.26 1.75
C VAL A 65 -8.05 -1.34 0.66
N ALA A 66 -8.92 -0.67 -0.08
CA ALA A 66 -8.52 0.28 -1.12
C ALA A 66 -7.73 1.46 -0.53
N GLU A 67 -8.20 2.02 0.58
CA GLU A 67 -7.50 3.09 1.28
C GLU A 67 -6.13 2.63 1.78
N HIS A 68 -6.06 1.44 2.38
CA HIS A 68 -4.81 0.87 2.86
C HIS A 68 -3.81 0.67 1.71
N ALA A 69 -4.25 0.12 0.59
CA ALA A 69 -3.39 -0.07 -0.59
C ALA A 69 -2.87 1.27 -1.14
N SER A 70 -3.74 2.29 -1.18
CA SER A 70 -3.37 3.65 -1.58
C SER A 70 -2.29 4.24 -0.68
N GLN A 71 -2.45 4.15 0.65
CA GLN A 71 -1.48 4.65 1.61
C GLN A 71 -0.14 3.91 1.50
N ARG A 72 -0.18 2.62 1.28
CA ARG A 72 1.04 1.82 1.06
C ARG A 72 1.77 2.27 -0.21
N GLY A 73 1.04 2.57 -1.27
CA GLY A 73 1.61 3.12 -2.50
C GLY A 73 2.27 4.48 -2.30
N LEU A 74 1.64 5.36 -1.52
CA LEU A 74 2.23 6.66 -1.15
C LEU A 74 3.52 6.49 -0.33
N PHE A 75 3.52 5.54 0.59
CA PHE A 75 4.71 5.21 1.37
C PHE A 75 5.87 4.72 0.46
N ALA A 76 5.57 3.86 -0.50
CA ALA A 76 6.55 3.41 -1.49
C ALA A 76 7.13 4.61 -2.27
N GLY A 77 6.29 5.54 -2.70
CA GLY A 77 6.72 6.77 -3.37
C GLY A 77 7.64 7.62 -2.49
N ALA A 78 7.31 7.78 -1.22
CA ALA A 78 8.13 8.52 -0.26
C ALA A 78 9.50 7.86 -0.06
N GLN A 79 9.54 6.53 0.01
CA GLN A 79 10.81 5.78 0.09
C GLN A 79 11.67 5.99 -1.16
N GLY A 80 11.06 5.99 -2.35
CA GLY A 80 11.77 6.27 -3.60
C GLY A 80 12.39 7.66 -3.61
N LEU A 81 11.64 8.67 -3.18
CA LEU A 81 12.14 10.04 -3.06
C LEU A 81 13.29 10.12 -2.03
N ALA A 82 13.14 9.48 -0.89
CA ALA A 82 14.17 9.45 0.15
C ALA A 82 15.48 8.84 -0.37
N SER A 83 15.39 7.73 -1.10
CA SER A 83 16.56 7.11 -1.74
C SER A 83 17.28 8.09 -2.65
N GLY A 84 16.56 8.81 -3.52
CA GLY A 84 17.12 9.81 -4.41
C GLY A 84 17.79 10.96 -3.67
N VAL A 85 17.19 11.45 -2.58
CA VAL A 85 17.76 12.51 -1.74
C VAL A 85 19.05 12.06 -1.07
N TYR A 86 19.11 10.83 -0.55
CA TYR A 86 20.35 10.29 0.02
C TYR A 86 21.47 10.23 -1.02
N VAL A 87 21.20 9.72 -2.21
CA VAL A 87 22.19 9.66 -3.30
C VAL A 87 22.72 11.04 -3.64
N THR A 88 21.84 12.01 -3.84
CA THR A 88 22.20 13.39 -4.20
C THR A 88 23.01 14.06 -3.09
N THR A 89 22.59 13.91 -1.84
CA THR A 89 23.25 14.53 -0.69
C THR A 89 24.65 13.95 -0.49
N GLU A 90 24.82 12.65 -0.59
CA GLU A 90 26.14 12.02 -0.43
C GLU A 90 27.09 12.39 -1.58
N ALA A 91 26.58 12.52 -2.80
CA ALA A 91 27.37 13.00 -3.93
C ALA A 91 27.87 14.44 -3.68
N ALA A 92 27.00 15.33 -3.17
CA ALA A 92 27.36 16.70 -2.84
C ALA A 92 28.41 16.77 -1.72
N ARG A 93 28.27 15.92 -0.71
CA ARG A 93 29.25 15.83 0.41
C ARG A 93 30.59 15.31 -0.09
N ALA A 94 30.61 14.31 -0.93
CA ALA A 94 31.84 13.79 -1.51
C ALA A 94 32.57 14.86 -2.34
N ALA A 95 31.82 15.63 -3.15
CA ALA A 95 32.39 16.73 -3.92
C ALA A 95 32.95 17.81 -3.02
N ALA A 96 32.25 18.19 -1.96
CA ALA A 96 32.76 19.21 -0.98
C ALA A 96 34.00 18.71 -0.27
N SER A 97 34.06 17.44 0.12
CA SER A 97 35.28 16.88 0.77
C SER A 97 36.48 16.88 -0.16
N ALA A 98 36.27 16.61 -1.45
CA ALA A 98 37.33 16.61 -2.45
C ALA A 98 37.99 18.01 -2.59
N LEU A 99 37.23 19.08 -2.38
CA LEU A 99 37.73 20.46 -2.45
C LEU A 99 38.57 20.84 -1.24
N GLN A 100 38.43 20.16 -0.13
CA GLN A 100 39.14 20.42 1.10
C GLN A 100 40.47 19.61 1.24
N GLY A 101 40.58 18.63 0.38
CA GLY A 101 41.62 17.65 0.27
C GLY A 101 42.91 17.93 0.56
#